data_a72b05865eb74e48273b40a617877700
#
_entry.id   a72b05865eb74e48273b40a617877700
#
_cell.length_a   1.000
_cell.length_b   1.000
_cell.length_c   1.000
_cell.angle_alpha   90.00
_cell.angle_beta   90.00
_cell.angle_gamma   90.00
#
_symmetry.space_group_name_H-M   'P 1'
#
loop_
_entity.id
_entity.type
_entity.pdbx_description
1 polymer ?
#
loop_
_entity_poly.entity_id
_entity_poly.type
_entity_poly.pdbx_seq_one_letter_code
_entity_poly.pdbx_strand_id
1 'polypeptide(L)'
;RLISGGTNLNLSKLYVLVSGRTASASELVINALRPYMGDANVILIGEQTEGKNVGSETFENTTYKWEMHPITCQIYNSKGESDFYVNGFTPKYQVAEIDHLDKIFDFGNTDEIMLSTAISIINGTYSATKASTRSTTTQLRRGKSSLERKATNGVEVDGIRQTANQ
;
A
#
# COMPACT_ATOMS: atom_id res chain seq x y z
N ARG A 1 -2.46 -11.58 17.57
CA ARG A 1 -1.84 -12.88 17.87
C ARG A 1 -1.94 -13.75 16.63
N LEU A 2 -0.81 -14.14 16.05
CA LEU A 2 -0.79 -15.10 14.95
C LEU A 2 -1.27 -16.45 15.49
N ILE A 3 -2.30 -17.01 14.87
CA ILE A 3 -2.82 -18.32 15.25
C ILE A 3 -1.97 -19.37 14.54
N SER A 4 -1.30 -20.24 15.28
CA SER A 4 -0.59 -21.37 14.71
C SER A 4 -1.62 -22.42 14.26
N GLY A 5 -1.67 -22.76 12.99
CA GLY A 5 -2.62 -23.76 12.47
C GLY A 5 -2.57 -23.92 10.96
N GLY A 6 -1.77 -23.13 10.27
CA GLY A 6 -1.56 -23.24 8.83
C GLY A 6 -0.26 -23.94 8.46
N THR A 7 -0.11 -24.28 7.19
CA THR A 7 1.15 -24.79 6.64
C THR A 7 2.20 -23.68 6.68
N ASN A 8 3.29 -23.93 7.38
CA ASN A 8 4.44 -23.03 7.36
C ASN A 8 5.20 -23.21 6.04
N LEU A 9 5.25 -22.17 5.22
CA LEU A 9 5.99 -22.18 3.95
C LEU A 9 7.51 -22.07 4.16
N ASN A 10 7.96 -21.72 5.35
CA ASN A 10 9.37 -21.58 5.73
C ASN A 10 10.20 -20.75 4.73
N LEU A 11 9.62 -19.65 4.28
CA LEU A 11 10.26 -18.78 3.29
C LEU A 11 11.42 -18.01 3.92
N SER A 12 12.56 -18.03 3.27
CA SER A 12 13.74 -17.24 3.67
C SER A 12 13.64 -15.77 3.28
N LYS A 13 12.86 -15.47 2.24
CA LYS A 13 12.64 -14.10 1.74
C LYS A 13 11.19 -13.91 1.30
N LEU A 14 10.71 -12.69 1.44
CA LEU A 14 9.41 -12.25 0.95
C LEU A 14 9.62 -11.02 0.06
N TYR A 15 9.08 -11.05 -1.14
CA TYR A 15 9.05 -9.92 -2.06
C TYR A 15 7.64 -9.34 -2.08
N VAL A 16 7.51 -8.05 -1.77
CA VAL A 16 6.22 -7.37 -1.65
C VAL A 16 6.17 -6.24 -2.68
N LEU A 17 5.21 -6.32 -3.58
CA LEU A 17 4.94 -5.26 -4.55
C LEU A 17 4.06 -4.20 -3.87
N VAL A 18 4.56 -2.97 -3.82
CA VAL A 18 3.91 -1.87 -3.10
C VAL A 18 3.77 -0.64 -3.98
N SER A 19 2.77 0.16 -3.71
CA SER A 19 2.52 1.41 -4.42
C SER A 19 2.30 2.54 -3.43
N GLY A 20 2.22 3.78 -3.89
CA GLY A 20 1.85 4.93 -3.07
C GLY A 20 0.44 4.83 -2.45
N ARG A 21 -0.32 3.78 -2.76
CA ARG A 21 -1.64 3.47 -2.16
C ARG A 21 -1.63 2.27 -1.23
N THR A 22 -0.49 1.63 -1.06
CA THR A 22 -0.31 0.57 -0.06
C THR A 22 -0.40 1.20 1.31
N ALA A 23 -1.41 0.83 2.10
CA ALA A 23 -1.74 1.49 3.36
C ALA A 23 -2.27 0.52 4.41
N SER A 24 -2.26 0.94 5.67
CA SER A 24 -3.00 0.33 6.78
C SER A 24 -2.72 -1.19 6.94
N ALA A 25 -3.71 -2.06 6.69
CA ALA A 25 -3.58 -3.52 6.84
C ALA A 25 -2.45 -4.11 5.99
N SER A 26 -2.19 -3.58 4.80
CA SER A 26 -1.08 -4.01 3.96
C SER A 26 0.27 -3.64 4.59
N GLU A 27 0.37 -2.45 5.18
CA GLU A 27 1.56 -2.02 5.92
C GLU A 27 1.72 -2.78 7.24
N LEU A 28 0.60 -3.15 7.90
CA LEU A 28 0.60 -4.03 9.05
C LEU A 28 1.28 -5.37 8.75
N VAL A 29 0.96 -6.00 7.62
CA VAL A 29 1.60 -7.27 7.22
C VAL A 29 3.11 -7.10 7.06
N ILE A 30 3.55 -6.05 6.39
CA ILE A 30 4.98 -5.73 6.22
C ILE A 30 5.64 -5.54 7.60
N ASN A 31 5.07 -4.69 8.43
CA ASN A 31 5.61 -4.38 9.77
C ASN A 31 5.64 -5.61 10.68
N ALA A 32 4.60 -6.44 10.64
CA ALA A 32 4.49 -7.62 11.49
C ALA A 32 5.49 -8.72 11.12
N LEU A 33 5.86 -8.86 9.84
CA LEU A 33 6.77 -9.91 9.37
C LEU A 33 8.25 -9.57 9.58
N ARG A 34 8.61 -8.29 9.55
CA ARG A 34 10.01 -7.83 9.67
C ARG A 34 10.73 -8.37 10.91
N PRO A 35 10.16 -8.35 12.12
CA PRO A 35 10.83 -8.89 13.32
C PRO A 35 11.18 -10.37 13.26
N TYR A 36 10.40 -11.15 12.50
CA TYR A 36 10.55 -12.61 12.40
C TYR A 36 11.44 -13.04 11.24
N MET A 37 11.35 -12.34 10.10
CA MET A 37 12.12 -12.65 8.91
C MET A 37 13.44 -11.88 8.83
N GLY A 38 13.54 -10.75 9.54
CA GLY A 38 14.59 -9.75 9.39
C GLY A 38 14.26 -8.75 8.26
N ASP A 39 14.56 -7.48 8.49
CA ASP A 39 14.22 -6.38 7.57
C ASP A 39 14.79 -6.58 6.16
N ALA A 40 15.99 -7.14 6.06
CA ALA A 40 16.65 -7.42 4.78
C ALA A 40 15.94 -8.49 3.95
N ASN A 41 15.11 -9.32 4.58
CA ASN A 41 14.41 -10.44 3.96
C ASN A 41 12.96 -10.12 3.58
N VAL A 42 12.42 -9.00 4.06
CA VAL A 42 11.13 -8.45 3.60
C VAL A 42 11.43 -7.34 2.59
N ILE A 43 11.49 -7.71 1.33
CA ILE A 43 12.02 -6.90 0.23
C ILE A 43 10.85 -6.19 -0.46
N LEU A 44 10.82 -4.86 -0.37
CA LEU A 44 9.79 -4.05 -1.00
C LEU A 44 10.25 -3.58 -2.38
N ILE A 45 9.33 -3.66 -3.34
CA ILE A 45 9.52 -3.25 -4.74
C ILE A 45 8.34 -2.34 -5.12
N GLY A 46 8.60 -1.17 -5.65
CA GLY A 46 7.57 -0.23 -6.12
C GLY A 46 7.75 1.19 -5.62
N GLU A 47 6.68 1.80 -5.13
CA GLU A 47 6.66 3.17 -4.63
C GLU A 47 6.56 3.20 -3.10
N GLN A 48 6.92 4.32 -2.50
CA GLN A 48 6.76 4.56 -1.06
C GLN A 48 5.30 4.39 -0.64
N THR A 49 5.05 3.66 0.45
CA THR A 49 3.71 3.40 0.95
C THR A 49 3.12 4.62 1.68
N GLU A 50 1.83 4.55 2.03
CA GLU A 50 1.06 5.67 2.61
C GLU A 50 1.55 6.11 3.99
N GLY A 51 1.91 5.16 4.85
CA GLY A 51 2.28 5.46 6.24
C GLY A 51 1.12 5.52 7.22
N LYS A 52 0.04 4.76 6.97
CA LYS A 52 -1.12 4.67 7.85
C LYS A 52 -0.94 3.58 8.90
N ASN A 53 -0.40 3.93 10.05
CA ASN A 53 -0.14 3.00 11.16
C ASN A 53 -1.29 2.90 12.17
N VAL A 54 -2.50 3.30 11.81
CA VAL A 54 -3.67 3.32 12.67
C VAL A 54 -4.80 2.48 12.08
N GLY A 55 -5.63 1.93 12.97
CA GLY A 55 -6.84 1.21 12.64
C GLY A 55 -8.08 1.92 13.18
N SER A 56 -9.23 1.61 12.57
CA SER A 56 -10.53 2.12 12.97
C SER A 56 -11.50 0.97 13.19
N GLU A 57 -12.47 1.20 14.05
CA GLU A 57 -13.65 0.34 14.19
C GLU A 57 -14.84 0.99 13.48
N THR A 58 -15.73 0.15 12.97
CA THR A 58 -16.96 0.60 12.35
C THR A 58 -18.08 0.59 13.39
N PHE A 59 -18.72 1.74 13.58
CA PHE A 59 -19.94 1.90 14.34
C PHE A 59 -21.04 2.30 13.40
N GLU A 60 -22.12 1.52 13.38
CA GLU A 60 -23.27 1.77 12.50
C GLU A 60 -24.57 1.86 13.29
N ASN A 61 -25.51 2.66 12.78
CA ASN A 61 -26.88 2.66 13.25
C ASN A 61 -27.83 2.49 12.06
N THR A 62 -28.38 1.30 11.94
CA THR A 62 -29.24 0.92 10.82
C THR A 62 -30.59 1.66 10.82
N THR A 63 -31.07 2.08 12.00
CA THR A 63 -32.32 2.84 12.14
C THR A 63 -32.18 4.25 11.58
N TYR A 64 -31.08 4.93 11.93
CA TYR A 64 -30.81 6.30 11.49
C TYR A 64 -29.87 6.38 10.29
N LYS A 65 -29.45 5.24 9.74
CA LYS A 65 -28.63 5.12 8.52
C LYS A 65 -27.35 5.96 8.55
N TRP A 66 -26.60 5.90 9.65
CA TRP A 66 -25.28 6.49 9.74
C TRP A 66 -24.22 5.46 10.08
N GLU A 67 -23.03 5.73 9.66
CA GLU A 67 -21.83 4.93 9.90
C GLU A 67 -20.68 5.86 10.29
N MET A 68 -19.86 5.43 11.25
CA MET A 68 -18.72 6.18 11.77
C MET A 68 -17.53 5.26 11.93
N HIS A 69 -16.35 5.73 11.53
CA HIS A 69 -15.09 4.99 11.59
C HIS A 69 -14.03 5.74 12.42
N PRO A 70 -14.20 5.87 13.74
CA PRO A 70 -13.19 6.50 14.56
C PRO A 70 -11.91 5.69 14.57
N ILE A 71 -10.77 6.37 14.63
CA ILE A 71 -9.49 5.73 14.87
C ILE A 71 -9.48 5.23 16.32
N THR A 72 -9.31 3.93 16.51
CA THR A 72 -9.40 3.27 17.82
C THR A 72 -8.10 2.58 18.24
N CYS A 73 -7.19 2.32 17.30
CA CYS A 73 -5.94 1.65 17.62
C CYS A 73 -4.77 2.16 16.77
N GLN A 74 -3.57 1.94 17.30
CA GLN A 74 -2.32 2.12 16.59
C GLN A 74 -1.66 0.75 16.39
N ILE A 75 -1.00 0.57 15.24
CA ILE A 75 -0.40 -0.68 14.81
C ILE A 75 1.07 -0.72 15.25
N TYR A 76 1.43 -1.78 15.98
CA TYR A 76 2.81 -2.07 16.40
C TYR A 76 3.18 -3.47 15.95
N ASN A 77 4.47 -3.69 15.69
CA ASN A 77 5.01 -5.02 15.51
C ASN A 77 5.36 -5.68 16.88
N SER A 78 5.91 -6.91 16.85
CA SER A 78 6.26 -7.64 18.06
C SER A 78 7.40 -7.02 18.89
N LYS A 79 8.13 -6.05 18.32
CA LYS A 79 9.16 -5.27 19.01
C LYS A 79 8.63 -3.93 19.55
N GLY A 80 7.36 -3.61 19.31
CA GLY A 80 6.77 -2.32 19.69
C GLY A 80 7.10 -1.19 18.71
N GLU A 81 7.53 -1.51 17.50
CA GLU A 81 7.89 -0.53 16.47
C GLU A 81 6.67 -0.17 15.61
N SER A 82 6.51 1.13 15.31
CA SER A 82 5.43 1.71 14.50
C SER A 82 5.93 2.95 13.75
N ASP A 83 7.16 2.93 13.31
CA ASP A 83 7.92 4.06 12.77
C ASP A 83 7.60 4.42 11.32
N PHE A 84 6.69 3.69 10.69
CA PHE A 84 6.23 3.96 9.32
C PHE A 84 5.12 5.02 9.23
N TYR A 85 4.75 5.65 10.34
CA TYR A 85 3.72 6.69 10.36
C TYR A 85 4.10 7.90 9.50
N VAL A 86 3.13 8.38 8.70
CA VAL A 86 3.26 9.51 7.76
C VAL A 86 4.20 9.22 6.57
N ASN A 87 5.35 8.60 6.83
CA ASN A 87 6.36 8.40 5.79
C ASN A 87 6.25 7.05 5.05
N GLY A 88 5.48 6.11 5.60
CA GLY A 88 5.36 4.77 5.02
C GLY A 88 6.68 4.00 4.97
N PHE A 89 6.67 2.94 4.20
CA PHE A 89 7.87 2.14 3.91
C PHE A 89 8.46 2.55 2.57
N THR A 90 9.74 2.88 2.57
CA THR A 90 10.49 3.14 1.34
C THR A 90 10.94 1.81 0.74
N PRO A 91 10.55 1.47 -0.50
CA PRO A 91 11.00 0.27 -1.18
C PRO A 91 12.51 0.27 -1.40
N LYS A 92 13.11 -0.92 -1.29
CA LYS A 92 14.52 -1.12 -1.66
C LYS A 92 14.73 -0.95 -3.16
N TYR A 93 13.76 -1.38 -3.96
CA TYR A 93 13.75 -1.26 -5.41
C TYR A 93 12.59 -0.36 -5.82
N GLN A 94 12.93 0.85 -6.23
CA GLN A 94 11.93 1.85 -6.60
C GLN A 94 11.51 1.66 -8.06
N VAL A 95 10.21 1.44 -8.26
CA VAL A 95 9.56 1.27 -9.56
C VAL A 95 8.22 1.97 -9.50
N ALA A 96 8.00 2.94 -10.37
CA ALA A 96 6.72 3.62 -10.49
C ALA A 96 5.98 3.12 -11.73
N GLU A 97 4.80 2.51 -11.56
CA GLU A 97 3.98 2.02 -12.68
C GLU A 97 3.65 3.12 -13.68
N ILE A 98 3.48 4.37 -13.20
CA ILE A 98 3.17 5.53 -14.04
C ILE A 98 4.25 5.83 -15.10
N ASP A 99 5.49 5.43 -14.84
CA ASP A 99 6.61 5.61 -15.76
C ASP A 99 6.70 4.50 -16.82
N HIS A 100 5.87 3.46 -16.68
CA HIS A 100 5.88 2.24 -17.48
C HIS A 100 4.47 1.83 -17.94
N LEU A 101 3.69 2.78 -18.45
CA LEU A 101 2.31 2.55 -18.88
C LEU A 101 2.16 1.48 -19.99
N ASP A 102 3.20 1.25 -20.73
CA ASP A 102 3.31 0.19 -21.76
C ASP A 102 3.49 -1.22 -21.16
N LYS A 103 3.74 -1.32 -19.85
CA LYS A 103 3.94 -2.56 -19.11
C LYS A 103 2.96 -2.78 -17.98
N ILE A 104 1.80 -2.15 -18.06
CA ILE A 104 0.66 -2.43 -17.17
C ILE A 104 -0.15 -3.55 -17.78
N PHE A 105 -0.09 -4.71 -17.17
CA PHE A 105 -0.78 -5.93 -17.59
C PHE A 105 -1.64 -6.49 -16.45
N ASP A 106 -2.43 -7.52 -16.74
CA ASP A 106 -3.23 -8.21 -15.74
C ASP A 106 -2.36 -8.89 -14.66
N PHE A 107 -2.95 -9.10 -13.49
CA PHE A 107 -2.27 -9.79 -12.39
C PHE A 107 -1.75 -11.17 -12.79
N GLY A 108 -0.50 -11.43 -12.47
CA GLY A 108 0.19 -12.67 -12.79
C GLY A 108 0.87 -12.70 -14.16
N ASN A 109 0.70 -11.67 -14.97
CA ASN A 109 1.47 -11.53 -16.20
C ASN A 109 2.94 -11.19 -15.87
N THR A 110 3.86 -12.06 -16.29
CA THR A 110 5.30 -11.92 -15.98
C THR A 110 5.97 -10.74 -16.67
N ASP A 111 5.33 -10.11 -17.65
CA ASP A 111 5.82 -8.92 -18.34
C ASP A 111 5.35 -7.62 -17.65
N GLU A 112 4.45 -7.73 -16.65
CA GLU A 112 4.04 -6.59 -15.83
C GLU A 112 5.25 -6.03 -15.10
N ILE A 113 5.37 -4.69 -15.04
CA ILE A 113 6.60 -4.01 -14.61
C ILE A 113 7.06 -4.36 -13.19
N MET A 114 6.13 -4.44 -12.23
CA MET A 114 6.46 -4.75 -10.84
C MET A 114 6.83 -6.23 -10.68
N LEU A 115 6.05 -7.12 -11.28
CA LEU A 115 6.28 -8.55 -11.23
C LEU A 115 7.54 -8.95 -11.98
N SER A 116 7.77 -8.41 -13.18
CA SER A 116 8.99 -8.66 -13.95
C SER A 116 10.24 -8.19 -13.21
N THR A 117 10.14 -7.05 -12.52
CA THR A 117 11.21 -6.54 -11.64
C THR A 117 11.49 -7.51 -10.49
N ALA A 118 10.44 -7.99 -9.81
CA ALA A 118 10.60 -8.98 -8.74
C ALA A 118 11.27 -10.26 -9.23
N ILE A 119 10.82 -10.79 -10.37
CA ILE A 119 11.40 -11.99 -10.99
C ILE A 119 12.88 -11.78 -11.34
N SER A 120 13.24 -10.63 -11.89
CA SER A 120 14.63 -10.32 -12.23
C SER A 120 15.54 -10.22 -11.00
N ILE A 121 15.01 -9.69 -9.88
CA ILE A 121 15.73 -9.64 -8.60
C ILE A 121 15.93 -11.04 -8.03
N ILE A 122 14.90 -11.88 -8.08
CA ILE A 122 14.97 -13.28 -7.62
C ILE A 122 16.00 -14.06 -8.41
N ASN A 123 16.04 -13.86 -9.72
CA ASN A 123 16.98 -14.55 -10.64
C ASN A 123 18.39 -13.93 -10.65
N GLY A 124 18.62 -12.83 -9.92
CA GLY A 124 19.92 -12.14 -9.88
C GLY A 124 20.27 -11.42 -11.19
N THR A 125 19.31 -11.20 -12.07
CA THR A 125 19.49 -10.51 -13.36
C THR A 125 19.06 -9.04 -13.33
N TYR A 126 18.59 -8.57 -12.18
CA TYR A 126 18.16 -7.19 -12.03
C TYR A 126 19.31 -6.21 -12.29
N SER A 127 19.13 -5.36 -13.27
CA SER A 127 19.98 -4.20 -13.52
C SER A 127 19.19 -2.95 -13.21
N ALA A 128 19.69 -2.12 -12.29
CA ALA A 128 19.08 -0.83 -12.02
C ALA A 128 19.16 0.02 -13.30
N THR A 129 18.12 -0.01 -14.09
CA THR A 129 17.97 0.97 -15.17
C THR A 129 17.84 2.34 -14.48
N LYS A 130 18.80 3.26 -14.72
CA LYS A 130 18.63 4.65 -14.35
C LYS A 130 17.25 5.05 -14.89
N ALA A 131 16.38 5.51 -14.00
CA ALA A 131 15.09 6.07 -14.40
C ALA A 131 15.39 7.00 -15.57
N SER A 132 14.86 6.67 -16.73
CA SER A 132 14.96 7.56 -17.90
C SER A 132 14.29 8.85 -17.43
N THR A 133 15.07 9.90 -17.28
CA THR A 133 14.57 11.24 -17.13
C THR A 133 13.89 11.61 -18.44
N ARG A 134 12.73 11.02 -18.65
CA ARG A 134 11.83 11.44 -19.72
C ARG A 134 11.24 12.77 -19.26
N SER A 135 11.94 13.84 -19.59
CA SER A 135 11.38 15.17 -19.60
C SER A 135 10.19 15.20 -20.58
N THR A 136 9.05 14.71 -20.12
CA THR A 136 7.78 14.96 -20.77
C THR A 136 6.99 15.88 -19.88
N THR A 137 6.77 17.07 -20.37
CA THR A 137 6.03 18.19 -19.81
C THR A 137 4.55 17.90 -19.48
N THR A 138 4.11 16.67 -19.56
CA THR A 138 2.77 16.25 -19.15
C THR A 138 2.91 15.39 -17.89
N GLN A 139 2.75 16.01 -16.74
CA GLN A 139 2.58 15.26 -15.49
C GLN A 139 1.27 14.49 -15.58
N LEU A 140 1.36 13.19 -15.83
CA LEU A 140 0.24 12.29 -15.69
C LEU A 140 -0.17 12.28 -14.22
N ARG A 141 -1.34 12.83 -13.91
CA ARG A 141 -1.90 12.79 -12.57
C ARG A 141 -2.68 11.49 -12.42
N ARG A 142 -2.34 10.70 -11.40
CA ARG A 142 -3.18 9.59 -10.97
C ARG A 142 -4.58 10.12 -10.64
N GLY A 143 -5.60 9.50 -11.21
CA GLY A 143 -6.98 9.77 -10.85
C GLY A 143 -7.21 9.41 -9.37
N LYS A 144 -8.05 10.20 -8.69
CA LYS A 144 -8.47 9.88 -7.33
C LYS A 144 -9.23 8.56 -7.31
N SER A 145 -8.95 7.69 -6.34
CA SER A 145 -9.74 6.49 -6.09
C SER A 145 -11.17 6.85 -5.66
N SER A 146 -12.08 5.89 -5.67
CA SER A 146 -13.45 6.11 -5.17
C SER A 146 -13.46 6.51 -3.69
N LEU A 147 -12.54 5.98 -2.88
CA LEU A 147 -12.38 6.34 -1.48
C LEU A 147 -11.84 7.76 -1.30
N GLU A 148 -10.82 8.15 -2.08
CA GLU A 148 -10.28 9.52 -2.07
C GLU A 148 -11.32 10.55 -2.54
N ARG A 149 -12.18 10.19 -3.51
CA ARG A 149 -13.29 11.02 -3.93
C ARG A 149 -14.34 11.19 -2.83
N LYS A 150 -14.66 10.14 -2.09
CA LYS A 150 -15.56 10.21 -0.94
C LYS A 150 -14.96 11.08 0.18
N ALA A 151 -13.69 10.91 0.50
CA ALA A 151 -13.00 11.67 1.53
C ALA A 151 -12.89 13.18 1.21
N THR A 152 -12.82 13.56 -0.07
CA THR A 152 -12.72 14.98 -0.47
C THR A 152 -14.07 15.68 -0.63
N ASN A 153 -15.18 14.93 -0.72
CA ASN A 153 -16.52 15.50 -0.93
C ASN A 153 -17.29 15.73 0.39
N GLY A 154 -16.63 15.64 1.54
CA GLY A 154 -17.27 15.78 2.85
C GLY A 154 -18.07 14.55 3.26
N VAL A 155 -18.63 14.60 4.46
CA VAL A 155 -19.48 13.53 5.01
C VAL A 155 -20.75 13.48 4.18
N GLU A 156 -20.90 12.50 3.32
CA GLU A 156 -22.15 12.19 2.66
C GLU A 156 -23.03 11.45 3.68
N VAL A 157 -23.91 12.20 4.34
CA VAL A 157 -25.00 11.60 5.11
C VAL A 157 -26.08 11.26 4.08
N ASP A 158 -26.36 9.98 3.88
CA ASP A 158 -27.40 9.54 2.95
C ASP A 158 -28.72 10.29 3.28
N GLY A 159 -29.15 11.15 2.37
CA GLY A 159 -30.41 11.91 2.48
C GLY A 159 -30.28 13.38 2.87
N ILE A 160 -29.10 13.91 3.18
CA ILE A 160 -28.91 15.35 3.43
C ILE A 160 -27.83 15.87 2.48
N ARG A 161 -28.22 16.34 1.30
CA ARG A 161 -27.39 17.23 0.50
C ARG A 161 -27.29 18.57 1.22
N GLN A 162 -26.23 18.80 1.96
CA GLN A 162 -25.85 20.18 2.24
C GLN A 162 -25.19 20.72 0.97
N THR A 163 -25.95 21.42 0.18
CA THR A 163 -25.40 22.35 -0.81
C THR A 163 -24.61 23.38 -0.02
N ALA A 164 -23.29 23.31 -0.07
CA ALA A 164 -22.45 24.44 0.32
C ALA A 164 -22.76 25.58 -0.65
N ASN A 165 -23.66 26.47 -0.24
CA ASN A 165 -23.87 27.74 -0.89
C ASN A 165 -22.88 28.74 -0.34
N GLN A 166 -22.08 29.30 -1.29
CA GLN A 166 -21.39 30.59 -1.33
C GLN A 166 -20.13 30.73 -0.51
#